data_f0a41055ae729ab143a6a12cd9bfe3d7
#
_entry.id   f0a41055ae729ab143a6a12cd9bfe3d7
#
_cell.length_a   1.000
_cell.length_b   1.000
_cell.length_c   1.000
_cell.angle_alpha   90.00
_cell.angle_beta   90.00
_cell.angle_gamma   90.00
#
_symmetry.space_group_name_H-M   'P 1'
#
loop_
_entity.id
_entity.type
_entity.pdbx_description
1 polymer ?
#
loop_
_entity_poly.entity_id
_entity_poly.type
_entity_poly.pdbx_seq_one_letter_code
_entity_poly.pdbx_strand_id
1 'polypeptide(L)'
;MAVIDHHRKGVGYIQNPELVCHEPYSSSASELVTELLQYVGERDDKPNRVEAEGLLSGIMLDTRDFTLHTGVRTFEAAAALRRYGAETERVRQLFVVTMVVYNAKAGLVEKAKMYRNCAISIGGEVAAEARVAIAQAANDLLTIQGVDASFVAVQVGTGVNVSARSLGAVNVQVIMESLGGGGHQTMAAAQLKHITPEAARSRIEGAIDKYYASQKKGGAEGK
;
A
#
# COMPACT_ATOMS: atom_id res chain seq x y z
N MET A 1 14.62 24.21 1.36
CA MET A 1 14.14 22.83 1.15
C MET A 1 12.66 22.87 0.81
N ALA A 2 12.22 22.14 -0.24
CA ALA A 2 10.81 22.00 -0.60
C ALA A 2 10.27 20.63 -0.13
N VAL A 3 9.02 20.58 0.33
CA VAL A 3 8.31 19.36 0.72
C VAL A 3 7.05 19.25 -0.14
N ILE A 4 6.94 18.14 -0.87
CA ILE A 4 5.74 17.76 -1.63
C ILE A 4 5.29 16.42 -1.06
N ASP A 5 4.13 16.37 -0.42
CA ASP A 5 3.69 15.22 0.34
C ASP A 5 2.17 15.08 0.34
N HIS A 6 1.69 13.84 0.24
CA HIS A 6 0.27 13.50 0.34
C HIS A 6 -0.06 12.63 1.57
N HIS A 7 0.93 12.30 2.41
CA HIS A 7 0.69 11.53 3.63
C HIS A 7 0.09 12.40 4.74
N ARG A 8 -0.57 11.77 5.70
CA ARG A 8 -0.97 12.48 6.93
C ARG A 8 0.27 12.89 7.73
N LYS A 9 0.30 14.12 8.21
CA LYS A 9 1.41 14.62 9.03
C LYS A 9 1.57 13.77 10.28
N GLY A 10 2.77 13.19 10.44
CA GLY A 10 3.18 12.49 11.66
C GLY A 10 3.90 13.42 12.64
N VAL A 11 4.20 12.91 13.85
CA VAL A 11 4.90 13.67 14.90
C VAL A 11 6.29 14.14 14.44
N GLY A 12 6.95 13.37 13.55
CA GLY A 12 8.28 13.68 13.00
C GLY A 12 8.25 14.45 11.67
N TYR A 13 7.18 15.21 11.40
CA TYR A 13 7.09 15.99 10.17
C TYR A 13 8.22 17.04 10.04
N ILE A 14 8.69 17.26 8.81
CA ILE A 14 9.80 18.19 8.50
C ILE A 14 9.46 19.59 8.99
N GLN A 15 10.36 20.17 9.80
CA GLN A 15 10.18 21.51 10.37
C GLN A 15 10.81 22.58 9.46
N ASN A 16 10.13 23.73 9.36
CA ASN A 16 10.60 24.93 8.66
C ASN A 16 11.06 24.73 7.19
N PRO A 17 10.29 24.07 6.33
CA PRO A 17 10.59 24.04 4.91
C PRO A 17 10.30 25.42 4.28
N GLU A 18 11.05 25.78 3.23
CA GLU A 18 10.83 27.02 2.45
C GLU A 18 9.55 26.95 1.62
N LEU A 19 9.22 25.76 1.12
CA LEU A 19 8.01 25.50 0.36
C LEU A 19 7.35 24.22 0.84
N VAL A 20 6.03 24.27 1.03
CA VAL A 20 5.22 23.10 1.37
C VAL A 20 4.05 22.98 0.40
N CYS A 21 3.96 21.85 -0.29
CA CYS A 21 2.78 21.39 -0.98
C CYS A 21 2.32 20.09 -0.31
N HIS A 22 1.37 20.21 0.62
CA HIS A 22 0.89 19.08 1.42
C HIS A 22 -0.62 18.89 1.21
N GLU A 23 -0.99 17.84 0.50
CA GLU A 23 -2.36 17.55 0.06
C GLU A 23 -2.74 16.09 0.37
N PRO A 24 -3.25 15.78 1.57
CA PRO A 24 -3.58 14.39 1.95
C PRO A 24 -4.70 13.73 1.14
N TYR A 25 -5.40 14.51 0.33
CA TYR A 25 -6.47 14.02 -0.55
C TYR A 25 -6.00 13.74 -1.98
N SER A 26 -4.76 14.12 -2.32
CA SER A 26 -4.14 13.76 -3.60
C SER A 26 -3.84 12.27 -3.64
N SER A 27 -3.93 11.68 -4.83
CA SER A 27 -3.68 10.25 -5.02
C SER A 27 -2.23 9.86 -4.74
N SER A 28 -1.30 10.76 -5.03
CA SER A 28 0.14 10.53 -4.91
C SER A 28 0.94 11.83 -4.92
N ALA A 29 2.16 11.80 -4.41
CA ALA A 29 3.10 12.92 -4.58
C ALA A 29 3.42 13.16 -6.07
N SER A 30 3.39 12.12 -6.90
CA SER A 30 3.59 12.23 -8.36
C SER A 30 2.47 13.02 -9.05
N GLU A 31 1.22 12.91 -8.58
CA GLU A 31 0.11 13.77 -9.03
C GLU A 31 0.42 15.24 -8.73
N LEU A 32 0.79 15.56 -7.47
CA LEU A 32 1.12 16.93 -7.05
C LEU A 32 2.28 17.52 -7.85
N VAL A 33 3.37 16.75 -8.03
CA VAL A 33 4.51 17.19 -8.86
C VAL A 33 4.06 17.43 -10.30
N THR A 34 3.24 16.57 -10.87
CA THR A 34 2.74 16.74 -12.25
C THR A 34 1.88 17.98 -12.39
N GLU A 35 1.04 18.29 -11.40
CA GLU A 35 0.26 19.54 -11.40
C GLU A 35 1.17 20.77 -11.35
N LEU A 36 2.17 20.79 -10.45
CA LEU A 36 3.12 21.89 -10.34
C LEU A 36 3.90 22.12 -11.64
N LEU A 37 4.32 21.03 -12.32
CA LEU A 37 5.04 21.12 -13.60
C LEU A 37 4.23 21.75 -14.73
N GLN A 38 2.90 21.79 -14.65
CA GLN A 38 2.09 22.48 -15.64
C GLN A 38 2.24 24.00 -15.57
N TYR A 39 2.64 24.55 -14.43
CA TYR A 39 2.85 25.99 -14.19
C TYR A 39 4.30 26.44 -14.43
N VAL A 40 5.23 25.52 -14.68
CA VAL A 40 6.61 25.88 -15.04
C VAL A 40 6.62 26.50 -16.44
N GLY A 41 7.22 27.70 -16.56
CA GLY A 41 6.96 28.62 -17.68
C GLY A 41 7.56 28.22 -19.03
N GLU A 42 8.78 27.67 -19.06
CA GLU A 42 9.49 27.44 -20.30
C GLU A 42 9.36 25.99 -20.80
N ARG A 43 9.47 25.80 -22.13
CA ARG A 43 9.30 24.48 -22.77
C ARG A 43 10.40 23.50 -22.35
N ASP A 44 11.60 23.98 -22.13
CA ASP A 44 12.78 23.18 -21.77
C ASP A 44 12.74 22.71 -20.32
N ASP A 45 11.87 23.30 -19.48
CA ASP A 45 11.64 22.90 -18.08
C ASP A 45 10.56 21.81 -17.93
N LYS A 46 9.94 21.40 -19.03
CA LYS A 46 8.93 20.32 -18.98
C LYS A 46 9.60 18.95 -18.89
N PRO A 47 8.96 17.98 -18.22
CA PRO A 47 9.55 16.66 -18.07
C PRO A 47 9.76 15.99 -19.44
N ASN A 48 10.90 15.36 -19.61
CA ASN A 48 11.14 14.47 -20.73
C ASN A 48 10.32 13.16 -20.58
N ARG A 49 10.34 12.32 -21.62
CA ARG A 49 9.56 11.08 -21.61
C ARG A 49 9.84 10.18 -20.41
N VAL A 50 11.12 9.99 -20.04
CA VAL A 50 11.51 9.08 -18.96
C VAL A 50 11.03 9.62 -17.60
N GLU A 51 11.16 10.92 -17.39
CA GLU A 51 10.64 11.59 -16.18
C GLU A 51 9.11 11.50 -16.11
N ALA A 52 8.42 11.71 -17.24
CA ALA A 52 6.97 11.56 -17.32
C ALA A 52 6.52 10.10 -17.08
N GLU A 53 7.24 9.10 -17.59
CA GLU A 53 7.01 7.68 -17.29
C GLU A 53 7.23 7.37 -15.81
N GLY A 54 8.27 7.95 -15.18
CA GLY A 54 8.53 7.82 -13.75
C GLY A 54 7.39 8.39 -12.89
N LEU A 55 6.93 9.61 -13.20
CA LEU A 55 5.79 10.23 -12.51
C LEU A 55 4.50 9.43 -12.71
N LEU A 56 4.22 8.95 -13.92
CA LEU A 56 3.04 8.12 -14.20
C LEU A 56 3.11 6.80 -13.43
N SER A 57 4.30 6.21 -13.30
CA SER A 57 4.47 4.99 -12.51
C SER A 57 4.15 5.21 -11.02
N GLY A 58 4.53 6.36 -10.45
CA GLY A 58 4.18 6.72 -9.08
C GLY A 58 2.67 6.87 -8.88
N ILE A 59 1.97 7.53 -9.82
CA ILE A 59 0.50 7.60 -9.79
C ILE A 59 -0.11 6.19 -9.84
N MET A 60 0.33 5.35 -10.78
CA MET A 60 -0.20 3.98 -10.94
C MET A 60 0.06 3.11 -9.72
N LEU A 61 1.22 3.28 -9.06
CA LEU A 61 1.56 2.53 -7.85
C LEU A 61 0.62 2.88 -6.68
N ASP A 62 0.48 4.16 -6.37
CA ASP A 62 -0.29 4.63 -5.22
C ASP A 62 -1.80 4.45 -5.41
N THR A 63 -2.27 4.54 -6.65
CA THR A 63 -3.68 4.33 -7.01
C THR A 63 -4.05 2.87 -7.31
N ARG A 64 -3.10 1.95 -7.30
CA ARG A 64 -3.28 0.58 -7.80
C ARG A 64 -3.94 0.56 -9.19
N ASP A 65 -3.23 1.06 -10.17
CA ASP A 65 -3.74 1.18 -11.54
C ASP A 65 -5.08 1.94 -11.62
N PHE A 66 -5.16 3.11 -10.99
CA PHE A 66 -6.35 3.99 -10.98
C PHE A 66 -7.58 3.36 -10.32
N THR A 67 -7.39 2.43 -9.38
CA THR A 67 -8.49 1.76 -8.66
C THR A 67 -8.81 2.46 -7.33
N LEU A 68 -7.79 2.95 -6.60
CA LEU A 68 -7.94 3.55 -5.27
C LEU A 68 -7.55 5.03 -5.29
N HIS A 69 -8.23 5.83 -4.46
CA HIS A 69 -7.91 7.25 -4.24
C HIS A 69 -7.79 8.08 -5.53
N THR A 70 -8.49 7.66 -6.60
CA THR A 70 -8.41 8.26 -7.93
C THR A 70 -9.53 9.27 -8.10
N GLY A 71 -9.17 10.52 -8.31
CA GLY A 71 -10.08 11.61 -8.61
C GLY A 71 -9.89 12.15 -10.03
N VAL A 72 -10.65 13.18 -10.38
CA VAL A 72 -10.53 13.88 -11.68
C VAL A 72 -9.11 14.41 -11.86
N ARG A 73 -8.51 15.03 -10.83
CA ARG A 73 -7.14 15.55 -10.85
C ARG A 73 -6.11 14.46 -11.21
N THR A 74 -6.30 13.25 -10.70
CA THR A 74 -5.42 12.11 -11.01
C THR A 74 -5.42 11.77 -12.51
N PHE A 75 -6.61 11.75 -13.14
CA PHE A 75 -6.72 11.52 -14.59
C PHE A 75 -6.17 12.70 -15.39
N GLU A 76 -6.36 13.94 -14.95
CA GLU A 76 -5.79 15.14 -15.58
C GLU A 76 -4.26 15.11 -15.53
N ALA A 77 -3.68 14.74 -14.38
CA ALA A 77 -2.23 14.56 -14.24
C ALA A 77 -1.73 13.44 -15.18
N ALA A 78 -2.38 12.30 -15.21
CA ALA A 78 -2.03 11.21 -16.14
C ALA A 78 -2.13 11.65 -17.61
N ALA A 79 -3.16 12.42 -17.98
CA ALA A 79 -3.29 12.98 -19.32
C ALA A 79 -2.16 14.00 -19.64
N ALA A 80 -1.74 14.81 -18.68
CA ALA A 80 -0.59 15.72 -18.84
C ALA A 80 0.70 14.93 -19.09
N LEU A 81 0.96 13.87 -18.32
CA LEU A 81 2.12 13.00 -18.49
C LEU A 81 2.12 12.31 -19.86
N ARG A 82 0.94 11.90 -20.35
CA ARG A 82 0.80 11.39 -21.73
C ARG A 82 1.18 12.44 -22.77
N ARG A 83 0.82 13.72 -22.56
CA ARG A 83 1.25 14.83 -23.47
C ARG A 83 2.75 15.05 -23.43
N TYR A 84 3.42 14.80 -22.29
CA TYR A 84 4.88 14.83 -22.16
C TYR A 84 5.57 13.58 -22.73
N GLY A 85 4.81 12.64 -23.30
CA GLY A 85 5.33 11.48 -24.02
C GLY A 85 5.42 10.20 -23.20
N ALA A 86 4.88 10.15 -21.97
CA ALA A 86 4.82 8.91 -21.21
C ALA A 86 4.04 7.82 -21.97
N GLU A 87 4.60 6.63 -22.10
CA GLU A 87 3.98 5.48 -22.73
C GLU A 87 3.54 4.46 -21.66
N THR A 88 2.24 4.20 -21.58
CA THR A 88 1.67 3.31 -20.56
C THR A 88 2.20 1.88 -20.63
N GLU A 89 2.53 1.38 -21.82
CA GLU A 89 3.15 0.07 -22.00
C GLU A 89 4.54 0.00 -21.35
N ARG A 90 5.35 1.05 -21.52
CA ARG A 90 6.68 1.14 -20.90
C ARG A 90 6.58 1.28 -19.39
N VAL A 91 5.64 2.09 -18.90
CA VAL A 91 5.36 2.19 -17.45
C VAL A 91 4.95 0.82 -16.90
N ARG A 92 4.12 0.06 -17.62
CA ARG A 92 3.73 -1.30 -17.22
C ARG A 92 4.92 -2.24 -17.09
N GLN A 93 5.96 -2.08 -17.92
CA GLN A 93 7.19 -2.88 -17.84
C GLN A 93 7.97 -2.66 -16.54
N LEU A 94 7.82 -1.50 -15.88
CA LEU A 94 8.44 -1.24 -14.58
C LEU A 94 7.86 -2.11 -13.45
N PHE A 95 6.66 -2.65 -13.64
CA PHE A 95 5.96 -3.52 -12.67
C PHE A 95 6.05 -5.01 -12.99
N VAL A 96 6.81 -5.38 -14.04
CA VAL A 96 7.03 -6.79 -14.38
C VAL A 96 7.84 -7.47 -13.28
N VAL A 97 7.41 -8.64 -12.87
CA VAL A 97 8.08 -9.45 -11.85
C VAL A 97 8.68 -10.72 -12.44
N THR A 98 9.69 -11.28 -11.79
CA THR A 98 10.28 -12.56 -12.18
C THR A 98 9.31 -13.71 -11.89
N MET A 99 9.53 -14.86 -12.55
CA MET A 99 8.75 -16.07 -12.27
C MET A 99 8.90 -16.53 -10.80
N VAL A 100 10.03 -16.28 -10.16
CA VAL A 100 10.26 -16.55 -8.74
C VAL A 100 9.30 -15.75 -7.86
N VAL A 101 9.19 -14.44 -8.09
CA VAL A 101 8.26 -13.57 -7.38
C VAL A 101 6.80 -13.95 -7.67
N TYR A 102 6.50 -14.23 -8.93
CA TYR A 102 5.15 -14.65 -9.33
C TYR A 102 4.71 -15.93 -8.64
N ASN A 103 5.54 -16.98 -8.65
CA ASN A 103 5.25 -18.27 -8.01
C ASN A 103 5.12 -18.13 -6.47
N ALA A 104 6.02 -17.33 -5.85
CA ALA A 104 5.93 -17.04 -4.42
C ALA A 104 4.60 -16.36 -4.07
N LYS A 105 4.19 -15.35 -4.86
CA LYS A 105 2.92 -14.67 -4.70
C LYS A 105 1.72 -15.62 -4.86
N ALA A 106 1.69 -16.39 -5.94
CA ALA A 106 0.61 -17.34 -6.21
C ALA A 106 0.47 -18.39 -5.09
N GLY A 107 1.59 -18.95 -4.61
CA GLY A 107 1.58 -19.91 -3.51
C GLY A 107 1.14 -19.30 -2.17
N LEU A 108 1.36 -17.99 -1.95
CA LEU A 108 0.81 -17.30 -0.78
C LEU A 108 -0.70 -17.07 -0.91
N VAL A 109 -1.18 -16.69 -2.09
CA VAL A 109 -2.63 -16.50 -2.34
C VAL A 109 -3.38 -17.83 -2.18
N GLU A 110 -2.87 -18.92 -2.73
CA GLU A 110 -3.47 -20.25 -2.65
C GLU A 110 -3.65 -20.74 -1.20
N LYS A 111 -2.71 -20.41 -0.31
CA LYS A 111 -2.75 -20.80 1.11
C LYS A 111 -3.69 -19.97 1.96
N ALA A 112 -4.30 -18.93 1.40
CA ALA A 112 -5.16 -18.03 2.16
C ALA A 112 -6.43 -18.75 2.64
N LYS A 113 -6.81 -18.44 3.87
CA LYS A 113 -8.06 -18.94 4.49
C LYS A 113 -8.85 -17.76 5.03
N MET A 114 -10.14 -17.83 4.87
CA MET A 114 -11.04 -16.82 5.41
C MET A 114 -11.13 -16.91 6.93
N TYR A 115 -11.10 -15.77 7.58
CA TYR A 115 -11.38 -15.58 8.99
C TYR A 115 -12.21 -14.32 9.15
N ARG A 116 -13.50 -14.42 9.50
CA ARG A 116 -14.48 -13.33 9.34
C ARG A 116 -14.45 -12.82 7.88
N ASN A 117 -14.45 -11.50 7.69
CA ASN A 117 -14.27 -10.85 6.39
C ASN A 117 -12.78 -10.56 6.08
N CYS A 118 -11.87 -11.34 6.63
CA CYS A 118 -10.43 -11.19 6.41
C CYS A 118 -9.86 -12.45 5.76
N ALA A 119 -8.94 -12.28 4.82
CA ALA A 119 -8.14 -13.36 4.27
C ALA A 119 -6.79 -13.43 4.99
N ILE A 120 -6.45 -14.57 5.57
CA ILE A 120 -5.17 -14.80 6.26
C ILE A 120 -4.39 -15.87 5.51
N SER A 121 -3.21 -15.51 5.02
CA SER A 121 -2.26 -16.44 4.39
C SER A 121 -1.01 -16.58 5.25
N ILE A 122 -0.59 -17.82 5.46
CA ILE A 122 0.63 -18.15 6.20
C ILE A 122 1.57 -18.91 5.27
N GLY A 123 2.72 -18.30 4.99
CA GLY A 123 3.81 -18.87 4.21
C GLY A 123 4.99 -19.31 5.06
N GLY A 124 5.77 -20.26 4.56
CA GLY A 124 7.10 -20.56 5.08
C GLY A 124 8.11 -19.47 4.69
N GLU A 125 9.38 -19.80 4.75
CA GLU A 125 10.46 -18.88 4.35
C GLU A 125 10.36 -18.53 2.87
N VAL A 126 10.52 -17.25 2.55
CA VAL A 126 10.50 -16.71 1.19
C VAL A 126 11.87 -16.15 0.89
N ALA A 127 12.42 -16.47 -0.29
CA ALA A 127 13.68 -15.93 -0.75
C ALA A 127 13.71 -14.40 -0.67
N ALA A 128 14.89 -13.83 -0.39
CA ALA A 128 15.04 -12.39 -0.18
C ALA A 128 14.51 -11.56 -1.37
N GLU A 129 14.76 -12.02 -2.58
CA GLU A 129 14.31 -11.44 -3.86
C GLU A 129 12.80 -11.51 -4.05
N ALA A 130 12.13 -12.48 -3.41
CA ALA A 130 10.69 -12.66 -3.49
C ALA A 130 9.90 -12.01 -2.32
N ARG A 131 10.55 -11.25 -1.44
CA ARG A 131 9.87 -10.58 -0.31
C ARG A 131 8.78 -9.60 -0.74
N VAL A 132 8.92 -8.98 -1.91
CA VAL A 132 7.88 -8.13 -2.50
C VAL A 132 6.58 -8.89 -2.75
N ALA A 133 6.65 -10.20 -2.99
CA ALA A 133 5.48 -11.06 -3.18
C ALA A 133 4.52 -11.06 -1.97
N ILE A 134 5.01 -10.80 -0.76
CA ILE A 134 4.18 -10.76 0.46
C ILE A 134 3.15 -9.63 0.38
N ALA A 135 3.62 -8.42 0.04
CA ALA A 135 2.75 -7.26 -0.11
C ALA A 135 1.84 -7.39 -1.35
N GLN A 136 2.35 -7.96 -2.45
CA GLN A 136 1.56 -8.20 -3.65
C GLN A 136 0.47 -9.26 -3.41
N ALA A 137 0.77 -10.36 -2.70
CA ALA A 137 -0.23 -11.36 -2.33
C ALA A 137 -1.33 -10.75 -1.44
N ALA A 138 -0.96 -9.90 -0.48
CA ALA A 138 -1.94 -9.21 0.33
C ALA A 138 -2.86 -8.28 -0.50
N ASN A 139 -2.33 -7.63 -1.54
CA ASN A 139 -3.14 -6.85 -2.46
C ASN A 139 -4.07 -7.74 -3.31
N ASP A 140 -3.56 -8.84 -3.85
CA ASP A 140 -4.34 -9.76 -4.70
C ASP A 140 -5.51 -10.38 -3.91
N LEU A 141 -5.31 -10.71 -2.63
CA LEU A 141 -6.38 -11.24 -1.76
C LEU A 141 -7.55 -10.26 -1.57
N LEU A 142 -7.34 -8.95 -1.69
CA LEU A 142 -8.43 -7.97 -1.63
C LEU A 142 -9.33 -7.97 -2.88
N THR A 143 -8.93 -8.64 -3.96
CA THR A 143 -9.77 -8.79 -5.16
C THR A 143 -10.80 -9.91 -5.03
N ILE A 144 -10.73 -10.69 -3.95
CA ILE A 144 -11.63 -11.82 -3.69
C ILE A 144 -12.92 -11.30 -3.03
N GLN A 145 -14.05 -11.74 -3.53
CA GLN A 145 -15.35 -11.38 -2.99
C GLN A 145 -15.49 -11.72 -1.50
N GLY A 146 -15.93 -10.77 -0.70
CA GLY A 146 -16.14 -10.93 0.74
C GLY A 146 -14.88 -10.73 1.58
N VAL A 147 -13.78 -10.28 0.98
CA VAL A 147 -12.53 -9.91 1.69
C VAL A 147 -12.46 -8.40 1.87
N ASP A 148 -12.61 -7.92 3.10
CA ASP A 148 -12.46 -6.51 3.47
C ASP A 148 -11.01 -6.16 3.87
N ALA A 149 -10.27 -7.15 4.39
CA ALA A 149 -8.85 -7.01 4.74
C ALA A 149 -8.10 -8.32 4.49
N SER A 150 -6.80 -8.22 4.26
CA SER A 150 -5.91 -9.35 4.04
C SER A 150 -4.66 -9.24 4.91
N PHE A 151 -4.18 -10.39 5.38
CA PHE A 151 -3.00 -10.53 6.23
C PHE A 151 -2.14 -11.66 5.65
N VAL A 152 -0.96 -11.31 5.15
CA VAL A 152 -0.01 -12.29 4.62
C VAL A 152 1.21 -12.31 5.52
N ALA A 153 1.46 -13.46 6.13
CA ALA A 153 2.53 -13.69 7.08
C ALA A 153 3.52 -14.71 6.53
N VAL A 154 4.80 -14.39 6.56
CA VAL A 154 5.87 -15.30 6.12
C VAL A 154 7.00 -15.34 7.11
N GLN A 155 7.66 -16.48 7.21
CA GLN A 155 8.84 -16.64 8.05
C GLN A 155 10.02 -15.88 7.45
N VAL A 156 10.73 -15.13 8.31
CA VAL A 156 12.00 -14.46 7.98
C VAL A 156 12.97 -14.69 9.13
N GLY A 157 13.93 -15.57 8.93
CA GLY A 157 14.83 -15.99 10.01
C GLY A 157 14.07 -16.60 11.19
N THR A 158 14.25 -16.07 12.39
CA THR A 158 13.60 -16.54 13.63
C THR A 158 12.24 -15.89 13.91
N GLY A 159 11.73 -15.07 13.00
CA GLY A 159 10.49 -14.32 13.18
C GLY A 159 9.57 -14.44 11.97
N VAL A 160 8.46 -13.71 12.03
CA VAL A 160 7.44 -13.67 10.99
C VAL A 160 7.16 -12.22 10.60
N ASN A 161 7.30 -11.92 9.32
CA ASN A 161 6.87 -10.63 8.75
C ASN A 161 5.42 -10.73 8.30
N VAL A 162 4.61 -9.77 8.71
CA VAL A 162 3.19 -9.69 8.36
C VAL A 162 2.95 -8.44 7.52
N SER A 163 2.34 -8.60 6.36
CA SER A 163 1.82 -7.50 5.54
C SER A 163 0.30 -7.52 5.61
N ALA A 164 -0.29 -6.37 5.94
CA ALA A 164 -1.74 -6.21 6.03
C ALA A 164 -2.23 -5.16 5.04
N ARG A 165 -3.37 -5.43 4.42
CA ARG A 165 -4.03 -4.54 3.45
C ARG A 165 -5.54 -4.50 3.73
N SER A 166 -6.19 -3.40 3.34
CA SER A 166 -7.65 -3.22 3.47
C SER A 166 -8.18 -2.34 2.35
N LEU A 167 -9.46 -2.48 2.07
CA LEU A 167 -10.23 -1.57 1.20
C LEU A 167 -10.81 -0.37 1.97
N GLY A 168 -10.48 -0.21 3.28
CA GLY A 168 -10.90 0.92 4.11
C GLY A 168 -11.96 0.57 5.17
N ALA A 169 -12.74 -0.50 4.98
CA ALA A 169 -13.73 -0.95 5.98
C ALA A 169 -13.09 -1.47 7.28
N VAL A 170 -11.91 -2.05 7.17
CA VAL A 170 -11.10 -2.53 8.31
C VAL A 170 -9.87 -1.65 8.45
N ASN A 171 -9.65 -1.07 9.63
CA ASN A 171 -8.42 -0.33 9.91
C ASN A 171 -7.28 -1.29 10.30
N VAL A 172 -6.48 -1.68 9.30
CA VAL A 172 -5.37 -2.61 9.51
C VAL A 172 -4.22 -2.02 10.34
N GLN A 173 -4.10 -0.69 10.41
CA GLN A 173 -3.12 -0.02 11.26
C GLN A 173 -3.33 -0.41 12.73
N VAL A 174 -4.54 -0.25 13.25
CA VAL A 174 -4.88 -0.56 14.66
C VAL A 174 -4.60 -2.03 14.97
N ILE A 175 -4.91 -2.94 14.03
CA ILE A 175 -4.64 -4.37 14.19
C ILE A 175 -3.12 -4.62 14.26
N MET A 176 -2.35 -4.03 13.34
CA MET A 176 -0.90 -4.22 13.30
C MET A 176 -0.17 -3.55 14.48
N GLU A 177 -0.64 -2.39 14.95
CA GLU A 177 -0.11 -1.74 16.15
C GLU A 177 -0.28 -2.62 17.40
N SER A 178 -1.39 -3.33 17.52
CA SER A 178 -1.61 -4.30 18.62
C SER A 178 -0.65 -5.49 18.58
N LEU A 179 -0.01 -5.71 17.43
CA LEU A 179 1.03 -6.73 17.21
C LEU A 179 2.45 -6.17 17.28
N GLY A 180 2.61 -4.88 17.63
CA GLY A 180 3.90 -4.20 17.68
C GLY A 180 4.41 -3.69 16.32
N GLY A 181 3.53 -3.60 15.36
CA GLY A 181 3.78 -3.03 14.03
C GLY A 181 3.24 -1.62 13.87
N GLY A 182 2.93 -1.23 12.63
CA GLY A 182 2.36 0.07 12.31
C GLY A 182 2.08 0.22 10.82
N GLY A 183 1.65 1.42 10.43
CA GLY A 183 1.33 1.75 9.05
C GLY A 183 0.21 2.77 8.93
N HIS A 184 -0.66 2.58 7.96
CA HIS A 184 -1.84 3.40 7.69
C HIS A 184 -3.11 2.55 7.72
N GLN A 185 -4.26 3.21 7.71
CA GLN A 185 -5.58 2.57 7.78
C GLN A 185 -5.75 1.40 6.79
N THR A 186 -5.25 1.56 5.56
CA THR A 186 -5.42 0.58 4.46
C THR A 186 -4.17 -0.26 4.20
N MET A 187 -3.03 0.06 4.85
CA MET A 187 -1.73 -0.53 4.56
C MET A 187 -0.86 -0.52 5.81
N ALA A 188 -0.57 -1.69 6.37
CA ALA A 188 0.22 -1.80 7.59
C ALA A 188 1.09 -3.06 7.57
N ALA A 189 2.07 -3.13 8.46
CA ALA A 189 2.97 -4.27 8.60
C ALA A 189 3.38 -4.48 10.06
N ALA A 190 3.80 -5.71 10.39
CA ALA A 190 4.38 -6.03 11.67
C ALA A 190 5.52 -7.05 11.52
N GLN A 191 6.48 -7.01 12.43
CA GLN A 191 7.55 -8.01 12.55
C GLN A 191 7.41 -8.73 13.90
N LEU A 192 6.95 -9.97 13.87
CA LEU A 192 6.78 -10.79 15.05
C LEU A 192 8.08 -11.57 15.30
N LYS A 193 8.79 -11.21 16.37
CA LYS A 193 10.08 -11.83 16.71
C LYS A 193 9.88 -13.14 17.47
N HIS A 194 10.76 -14.11 17.23
CA HIS A 194 10.80 -15.39 17.95
C HIS A 194 9.46 -16.14 17.99
N ILE A 195 8.81 -16.25 16.81
CA ILE A 195 7.50 -16.89 16.70
C ILE A 195 7.46 -17.76 15.43
N THR A 196 6.70 -18.87 15.52
CA THR A 196 6.44 -19.71 14.33
C THR A 196 5.30 -19.14 13.49
N PRO A 197 5.21 -19.51 12.21
CA PRO A 197 4.11 -19.11 11.33
C PRO A 197 2.73 -19.47 11.89
N GLU A 198 2.57 -20.65 12.50
CA GLU A 198 1.31 -21.12 13.08
C GLU A 198 0.89 -20.26 14.29
N ALA A 199 1.85 -19.96 15.16
CA ALA A 199 1.60 -19.08 16.30
C ALA A 199 1.32 -17.63 15.86
N ALA A 200 1.94 -17.17 14.76
CA ALA A 200 1.64 -15.87 14.15
C ALA A 200 0.19 -15.81 13.67
N ARG A 201 -0.33 -16.89 13.06
CA ARG A 201 -1.73 -16.99 12.67
C ARG A 201 -2.67 -16.72 13.85
N SER A 202 -2.49 -17.46 14.96
CA SER A 202 -3.32 -17.30 16.15
C SER A 202 -3.26 -15.89 16.73
N ARG A 203 -2.08 -15.23 16.68
CA ARG A 203 -1.94 -13.83 17.12
C ARG A 203 -2.68 -12.86 16.23
N ILE A 204 -2.62 -13.06 14.90
CA ILE A 204 -3.37 -12.24 13.93
C ILE A 204 -4.87 -12.40 14.14
N GLU A 205 -5.38 -13.63 14.27
CA GLU A 205 -6.79 -13.92 14.53
C GLU A 205 -7.26 -13.26 15.84
N GLY A 206 -6.46 -13.37 16.92
CA GLY A 206 -6.76 -12.71 18.21
C GLY A 206 -6.74 -11.18 18.13
N ALA A 207 -5.86 -10.58 17.30
CA ALA A 207 -5.84 -9.14 17.07
C ALA A 207 -7.06 -8.67 16.27
N ILE A 208 -7.48 -9.43 15.26
CA ILE A 208 -8.71 -9.19 14.51
C ILE A 208 -9.93 -9.25 15.43
N ASP A 209 -10.03 -10.25 16.31
CA ASP A 209 -11.13 -10.38 17.26
C ASP A 209 -11.23 -9.20 18.23
N LYS A 210 -10.09 -8.76 18.77
CA LYS A 210 -10.03 -7.57 19.64
C LYS A 210 -10.49 -6.32 18.90
N TYR A 211 -10.07 -6.15 17.64
CA TYR A 211 -10.50 -5.02 16.81
C TYR A 211 -12.02 -5.02 16.64
N TYR A 212 -12.64 -6.12 16.23
CA TYR A 212 -14.09 -6.20 16.05
C TYR A 212 -14.87 -6.06 17.39
N ALA A 213 -14.31 -6.53 18.49
CA ALA A 213 -14.92 -6.37 19.81
C ALA A 213 -14.93 -4.89 20.26
N SER A 214 -13.88 -4.14 19.97
CA SER A 214 -13.81 -2.70 20.29
C SER A 214 -14.78 -1.87 19.46
N GLN A 215 -14.98 -2.22 18.18
CA GLN A 215 -15.95 -1.54 17.30
C GLN A 215 -17.40 -1.71 17.79
N LYS A 216 -17.74 -2.90 18.31
CA LYS A 216 -19.09 -3.13 18.88
C LYS A 216 -19.38 -2.29 20.14
N LYS A 217 -18.37 -2.05 20.99
CA LYS A 217 -18.51 -1.22 22.18
C LYS A 217 -18.70 0.27 21.85
N GLY A 218 -17.92 0.81 20.91
CA GLY A 218 -18.03 2.21 20.46
C GLY A 218 -19.35 2.53 19.72
N GLY A 219 -19.99 1.53 19.07
CA GLY A 219 -21.29 1.69 18.44
C GLY A 219 -22.50 1.64 19.40
N ALA A 220 -22.30 1.18 20.64
CA ALA A 220 -23.36 1.12 21.66
C ALA A 220 -23.46 2.38 22.53
N GLU A 221 -22.38 3.20 22.57
CA GLU A 221 -22.33 4.46 23.35
C GLU A 221 -22.74 5.70 22.53
N GLY A 222 -23.04 5.54 21.24
CA GLY A 222 -23.41 6.61 20.30
C GLY A 222 -24.86 6.61 19.83
N LYS A 223 -25.79 5.96 20.59
CA LYS A 223 -27.24 6.03 20.32
C LYS A 223 -27.99 6.70 21.48
#